data_cfbcd4ab2cf79b686438e203d74cb00d
#
_entry.id   cfbcd4ab2cf79b686438e203d74cb00d
#
_cell.length_a   1.000
_cell.length_b   1.000
_cell.length_c   1.000
_cell.angle_alpha   90.00
_cell.angle_beta   90.00
_cell.angle_gamma   90.00
#
_symmetry.space_group_name_H-M   'P 1'
#
loop_
_entity.id
_entity.type
_entity.pdbx_description
1 polymer ?
#
loop_
_entity_poly.entity_id
_entity_poly.type
_entity_poly.pdbx_seq_one_letter_code
_entity_poly.pdbx_strand_id
1 'polypeptide(L)'
;SFVRDDGPLEPHSYYRLGSGSTINASIVGFDPSPKEHEDRITAAISTIQRSVLEKIVLARSVDIQFNPPVDPLAIAARLIDQSHNKDGFVVDLSPAGGRYQGRTLVGSSPEVLIKREGSTVSAYPLAGSAGRVEDRDVDCFIGQQLRTNAKDLDEHTFVVNHLVNVLEPLCSSLEVPNHPELTRTNEMWHLATPITGTLRDKNMSALELALNLHPTPAVCGTPLHAAEDLISSVETDRGFYSGAVGWCTSDGNGEYMVAIRCAEIAAGGASARAWAGGGIVASSSADKELAETTAKLRTIMRALGLQ
;
A
#
# COMPACT_ATOMS: atom_id res chain seq x y z
N SER A 1 -19.68 3.12 5.89
CA SER A 1 -21.06 3.22 5.39
C SER A 1 -21.15 2.62 4.01
N PHE A 2 -22.16 1.76 3.79
CA PHE A 2 -22.46 1.26 2.46
C PHE A 2 -23.38 2.26 1.79
N VAL A 3 -22.95 2.81 0.65
CA VAL A 3 -23.81 3.60 -0.21
C VAL A 3 -24.28 2.64 -1.31
N ARG A 4 -25.61 2.43 -1.41
CA ARG A 4 -26.19 1.71 -2.51
C ARG A 4 -26.35 2.69 -3.66
N ASP A 5 -25.62 2.45 -4.74
CA ASP A 5 -25.77 3.18 -5.99
C ASP A 5 -26.35 2.20 -7.02
N ASP A 6 -27.56 2.50 -7.48
CA ASP A 6 -28.28 1.71 -8.50
C ASP A 6 -28.13 2.35 -9.89
N GLY A 7 -27.30 3.41 -10.03
CA GLY A 7 -27.04 4.11 -11.30
C GLY A 7 -25.97 3.43 -12.14
N PRO A 8 -25.94 3.67 -13.46
CA PRO A 8 -24.86 3.23 -14.30
C PRO A 8 -23.55 3.92 -13.85
N LEU A 9 -22.45 3.15 -13.76
CA LEU A 9 -21.11 3.68 -13.52
C LEU A 9 -20.66 4.48 -14.76
N GLU A 10 -21.12 5.72 -14.88
CA GLU A 10 -20.60 6.63 -15.89
C GLU A 10 -19.31 7.29 -15.36
N PRO A 11 -18.22 7.29 -16.15
CA PRO A 11 -17.02 8.01 -15.78
C PRO A 11 -17.33 9.50 -15.68
N HIS A 12 -17.24 10.06 -14.49
CA HIS A 12 -17.53 11.46 -14.22
C HIS A 12 -16.61 12.34 -15.07
N SER A 13 -17.14 13.37 -15.74
CA SER A 13 -16.39 14.30 -16.60
C SER A 13 -15.27 15.06 -15.87
N TYR A 14 -15.28 15.08 -14.55
CA TYR A 14 -14.23 15.63 -13.68
C TYR A 14 -12.84 15.00 -13.89
N TYR A 15 -12.76 13.72 -14.27
CA TYR A 15 -11.48 13.05 -14.52
C TYR A 15 -10.63 13.70 -15.61
N ARG A 16 -11.26 14.46 -16.51
CA ARG A 16 -10.56 15.10 -17.64
C ARG A 16 -10.07 16.53 -17.36
N LEU A 17 -10.57 17.19 -16.30
CA LEU A 17 -10.27 18.59 -16.01
C LEU A 17 -9.14 18.76 -14.99
N GLY A 18 -8.80 17.73 -14.23
CA GLY A 18 -7.84 17.83 -13.11
C GLY A 18 -6.37 17.64 -13.48
N SER A 19 -6.05 16.91 -14.56
CA SER A 19 -4.67 16.53 -14.89
C SER A 19 -3.77 17.69 -15.33
N GLY A 20 -4.37 18.81 -15.78
CA GLY A 20 -3.63 19.99 -16.25
C GLY A 20 -3.45 21.12 -15.24
N SER A 21 -4.07 21.06 -14.06
CA SER A 21 -3.93 22.12 -13.06
C SER A 21 -2.57 22.08 -12.35
N THR A 22 -1.90 23.23 -12.22
CA THR A 22 -0.67 23.31 -11.42
C THR A 22 -1.04 23.25 -9.93
N ILE A 23 -0.53 22.27 -9.21
CA ILE A 23 -0.63 22.21 -7.74
C ILE A 23 0.62 22.85 -7.18
N ASN A 24 0.44 23.86 -6.33
CA ASN A 24 1.53 24.48 -5.59
C ASN A 24 1.56 23.89 -4.18
N ALA A 25 2.55 23.05 -3.90
CA ALA A 25 2.71 22.31 -2.67
C ALA A 25 4.09 22.51 -2.06
N SER A 26 4.16 22.46 -0.74
CA SER A 26 5.42 22.46 0.00
C SER A 26 5.39 21.44 1.13
N ILE A 27 6.55 20.80 1.37
CA ILE A 27 6.74 19.95 2.54
C ILE A 27 6.91 20.85 3.76
N VAL A 28 6.15 20.57 4.82
CA VAL A 28 6.19 21.34 6.08
C VAL A 28 6.65 20.49 7.27
N GLY A 29 6.72 19.17 7.14
CA GLY A 29 7.17 18.29 8.20
C GLY A 29 7.37 16.84 7.76
N PHE A 30 8.04 16.08 8.63
CA PHE A 30 8.21 14.63 8.55
C PHE A 30 7.92 14.03 9.93
N ASP A 31 7.30 12.86 9.97
CA ASP A 31 7.06 12.12 11.21
C ASP A 31 7.25 10.61 10.97
N PRO A 32 8.31 10.02 11.53
CA PRO A 32 9.47 10.67 12.13
C PRO A 32 10.35 11.40 11.10
N SER A 33 11.28 12.21 11.56
CA SER A 33 12.34 12.77 10.70
C SER A 33 13.16 11.66 10.04
N PRO A 34 13.82 11.90 8.91
CA PRO A 34 14.66 10.88 8.26
C PRO A 34 15.67 10.22 9.21
N LYS A 35 16.32 11.01 10.08
CA LYS A 35 17.29 10.50 11.04
C LYS A 35 16.65 9.63 12.10
N GLU A 36 15.53 10.06 12.67
CA GLU A 36 14.78 9.26 13.66
C GLU A 36 14.24 7.97 13.04
N HIS A 37 13.88 7.98 11.76
CA HIS A 37 13.46 6.77 11.05
C HIS A 37 14.61 5.76 10.93
N GLU A 38 15.82 6.20 10.55
CA GLU A 38 17.01 5.34 10.55
C GLU A 38 17.31 4.74 11.93
N ASP A 39 17.18 5.55 12.99
CA ASP A 39 17.39 5.10 14.36
C ASP A 39 16.33 4.06 14.77
N ARG A 40 15.04 4.26 14.40
CA ARG A 40 13.98 3.27 14.62
C ARG A 40 14.21 1.98 13.83
N ILE A 41 14.66 2.05 12.58
CA ILE A 41 15.02 0.88 11.77
C ILE A 41 16.16 0.10 12.44
N THR A 42 17.21 0.79 12.89
CA THR A 42 18.34 0.17 13.58
C THR A 42 17.91 -0.55 14.88
N ALA A 43 17.02 0.07 15.65
CA ALA A 43 16.44 -0.54 16.84
C ALA A 43 15.56 -1.76 16.50
N ALA A 44 14.76 -1.69 15.42
CA ALA A 44 13.94 -2.79 14.96
C ALA A 44 14.78 -3.99 14.50
N ILE A 45 15.86 -3.79 13.75
CA ILE A 45 16.81 -4.84 13.36
C ILE A 45 17.38 -5.53 14.62
N SER A 46 17.81 -4.74 15.62
CA SER A 46 18.31 -5.27 16.88
C SER A 46 17.25 -6.06 17.67
N THR A 47 15.99 -5.64 17.61
CA THR A 47 14.85 -6.33 18.22
C THR A 47 14.58 -7.66 17.52
N ILE A 48 14.55 -7.68 16.20
CA ILE A 48 14.38 -8.90 15.40
C ILE A 48 15.47 -9.93 15.73
N GLN A 49 16.72 -9.51 15.84
CA GLN A 49 17.85 -10.40 16.14
C GLN A 49 17.81 -11.00 17.56
N ARG A 50 17.01 -10.48 18.48
CA ARG A 50 16.98 -10.86 19.90
C ARG A 50 15.62 -11.32 20.43
N SER A 51 14.60 -11.33 19.59
CA SER A 51 13.23 -11.66 19.96
C SER A 51 12.60 -12.68 19.02
N VAL A 52 11.31 -12.92 19.18
CA VAL A 52 10.50 -13.76 18.28
C VAL A 52 10.06 -13.03 17.01
N LEU A 53 10.28 -11.71 16.94
CA LEU A 53 9.93 -10.92 15.77
C LEU A 53 10.86 -11.28 14.61
N GLU A 54 10.28 -11.60 13.45
CA GLU A 54 11.03 -12.00 12.25
C GLU A 54 11.03 -10.90 11.20
N LYS A 55 9.92 -10.15 11.13
CA LYS A 55 9.71 -9.02 10.20
C LYS A 55 8.85 -7.95 10.85
N ILE A 56 9.13 -6.69 10.53
CA ILE A 56 8.25 -5.55 10.86
C ILE A 56 8.25 -4.56 9.70
N VAL A 57 7.12 -3.88 9.49
CA VAL A 57 7.04 -2.75 8.57
C VAL A 57 6.95 -1.47 9.38
N LEU A 58 7.99 -0.63 9.28
CA LEU A 58 7.97 0.71 9.87
C LEU A 58 7.63 1.76 8.81
N ALA A 59 6.69 2.64 9.18
CA ALA A 59 6.22 3.73 8.34
C ALA A 59 6.74 5.09 8.81
N ARG A 60 6.79 6.02 7.86
CA ARG A 60 6.96 7.44 8.11
C ARG A 60 6.00 8.25 7.28
N SER A 61 5.67 9.45 7.75
CA SER A 61 4.78 10.36 7.04
C SER A 61 5.47 11.67 6.66
N VAL A 62 4.84 12.36 5.71
CA VAL A 62 5.24 13.68 5.22
C VAL A 62 4.01 14.57 5.30
N ASP A 63 4.13 15.71 5.97
CA ASP A 63 3.11 16.75 6.00
C ASP A 63 3.33 17.76 4.88
N ILE A 64 2.25 18.06 4.17
CA ILE A 64 2.27 18.87 2.95
C ILE A 64 1.24 19.98 3.10
N GLN A 65 1.61 21.18 2.67
CA GLN A 65 0.76 22.36 2.61
C GLN A 65 0.51 22.75 1.17
N PHE A 66 -0.72 23.11 0.84
CA PHE A 66 -1.12 23.60 -0.49
C PHE A 66 -1.49 25.10 -0.45
N ASN A 67 -1.14 25.82 -1.50
CA ASN A 67 -1.56 27.20 -1.70
C ASN A 67 -1.76 27.50 -3.21
N PRO A 68 -3.02 27.62 -3.69
CA PRO A 68 -4.29 27.51 -2.96
C PRO A 68 -4.63 26.05 -2.54
N PRO A 69 -5.68 25.87 -1.73
CA PRO A 69 -6.22 24.55 -1.42
C PRO A 69 -6.52 23.72 -2.67
N VAL A 70 -6.38 22.40 -2.55
CA VAL A 70 -6.57 21.45 -3.66
C VAL A 70 -7.90 20.72 -3.57
N ASP A 71 -8.43 20.33 -4.72
CA ASP A 71 -9.51 19.36 -4.81
C ASP A 71 -8.94 17.94 -4.76
N PRO A 72 -9.37 17.08 -3.79
CA PRO A 72 -8.94 15.69 -3.72
C PRO A 72 -9.19 14.90 -5.02
N LEU A 73 -10.24 15.21 -5.77
CA LEU A 73 -10.54 14.56 -7.05
C LEU A 73 -9.51 14.92 -8.14
N ALA A 74 -8.95 16.12 -8.10
CA ALA A 74 -7.86 16.51 -9.02
C ALA A 74 -6.58 15.71 -8.74
N ILE A 75 -6.29 15.41 -7.46
CA ILE A 75 -5.16 14.56 -7.07
C ILE A 75 -5.42 13.11 -7.53
N ALA A 76 -6.63 12.59 -7.31
CA ALA A 76 -7.01 11.26 -7.76
C ALA A 76 -6.89 11.11 -9.28
N ALA A 77 -7.34 12.09 -10.06
CA ALA A 77 -7.19 12.10 -11.51
C ALA A 77 -5.72 11.99 -11.94
N ARG A 78 -4.82 12.72 -11.27
CA ARG A 78 -3.36 12.62 -11.52
C ARG A 78 -2.81 11.25 -11.17
N LEU A 79 -3.23 10.65 -10.05
CA LEU A 79 -2.82 9.31 -9.66
C LEU A 79 -3.24 8.28 -10.71
N ILE A 80 -4.49 8.37 -11.19
CA ILE A 80 -5.01 7.50 -12.25
C ILE A 80 -4.23 7.70 -13.56
N ASP A 81 -3.95 8.94 -13.95
CA ASP A 81 -3.19 9.24 -15.17
C ASP A 81 -1.75 8.72 -15.10
N GLN A 82 -1.13 8.81 -13.93
CA GLN A 82 0.24 8.34 -13.69
C GLN A 82 0.31 6.82 -13.49
N SER A 83 -0.77 6.17 -13.04
CA SER A 83 -0.79 4.72 -12.85
C SER A 83 -0.86 3.97 -14.18
N HIS A 84 0.00 2.95 -14.33
CA HIS A 84 -0.02 2.08 -15.51
C HIS A 84 -1.33 1.30 -15.62
N ASN A 85 -1.84 0.80 -14.50
CA ASN A 85 -3.08 0.01 -14.42
C ASN A 85 -4.32 0.86 -14.23
N LYS A 86 -4.17 2.19 -14.08
CA LYS A 86 -5.27 3.11 -13.73
C LYS A 86 -5.88 2.84 -12.36
N ASP A 87 -5.09 2.29 -11.45
CA ASP A 87 -5.49 1.96 -10.08
C ASP A 87 -5.57 3.23 -9.24
N GLY A 88 -6.72 3.81 -9.10
CA GLY A 88 -6.93 4.98 -8.27
C GLY A 88 -8.13 4.79 -7.36
N PHE A 89 -8.05 5.34 -6.16
CA PHE A 89 -9.17 5.36 -5.23
C PHE A 89 -9.31 6.71 -4.53
N VAL A 90 -10.55 7.02 -4.19
CA VAL A 90 -10.96 8.17 -3.39
C VAL A 90 -11.96 7.70 -2.36
N VAL A 91 -11.72 8.00 -1.11
CA VAL A 91 -12.61 7.62 -0.01
C VAL A 91 -12.91 8.84 0.84
N ASP A 92 -14.20 9.21 0.95
CA ASP A 92 -14.66 10.16 1.95
C ASP A 92 -14.53 9.52 3.34
N LEU A 93 -13.74 10.13 4.20
CA LEU A 93 -13.50 9.64 5.56
C LEU A 93 -14.53 10.18 6.57
N SER A 94 -15.41 11.10 6.17
CA SER A 94 -16.42 11.70 7.06
C SER A 94 -17.28 10.68 7.80
N PRO A 95 -17.65 9.51 7.21
CA PRO A 95 -18.41 8.48 7.92
C PRO A 95 -17.72 7.89 9.16
N ALA A 96 -16.40 8.00 9.26
CA ALA A 96 -15.63 7.58 10.43
C ALA A 96 -15.80 8.57 11.62
N GLY A 97 -16.29 9.79 11.35
CA GLY A 97 -16.56 10.80 12.37
C GLY A 97 -15.30 11.42 12.99
N GLY A 98 -15.50 12.24 14.04
CA GLY A 98 -14.40 12.84 14.78
C GLY A 98 -13.42 13.62 13.90
N ARG A 99 -12.12 13.33 14.05
CA ARG A 99 -11.05 14.01 13.30
C ARG A 99 -11.11 13.82 11.77
N TYR A 100 -11.88 12.84 11.29
CA TYR A 100 -11.98 12.50 9.87
C TYR A 100 -13.07 13.27 9.13
N GLN A 101 -13.86 14.10 9.84
CA GLN A 101 -14.92 14.88 9.21
C GLN A 101 -14.38 15.80 8.09
N GLY A 102 -14.90 15.64 6.88
CA GLY A 102 -14.50 16.38 5.68
C GLY A 102 -13.13 16.01 5.11
N ARG A 103 -12.47 14.98 5.62
CA ARG A 103 -11.20 14.47 5.10
C ARG A 103 -11.42 13.44 4.00
N THR A 104 -10.45 13.33 3.10
CA THR A 104 -10.51 12.41 1.97
C THR A 104 -9.20 11.64 1.87
N LEU A 105 -9.27 10.31 1.77
CA LEU A 105 -8.12 9.48 1.43
C LEU A 105 -8.07 9.32 -0.09
N VAL A 106 -6.93 9.64 -0.69
CA VAL A 106 -6.68 9.46 -2.14
C VAL A 106 -5.43 8.61 -2.32
N GLY A 107 -5.44 7.70 -3.29
CA GLY A 107 -4.28 6.85 -3.52
C GLY A 107 -4.33 6.09 -4.84
N SER A 108 -3.24 5.36 -5.12
CA SER A 108 -3.11 4.42 -6.22
C SER A 108 -2.26 3.25 -5.76
N SER A 109 -2.93 2.18 -5.36
CA SER A 109 -2.27 1.00 -4.80
C SER A 109 -1.90 -0.01 -5.88
N PRO A 110 -0.65 -0.48 -5.92
CA PRO A 110 -0.29 -1.57 -6.83
C PRO A 110 -0.62 -2.96 -6.27
N GLU A 111 -1.07 -3.06 -5.01
CA GLU A 111 -1.18 -4.31 -4.28
C GLU A 111 -2.64 -4.74 -4.09
N VAL A 112 -3.05 -5.79 -4.82
CA VAL A 112 -4.36 -6.41 -4.66
C VAL A 112 -4.29 -7.38 -3.48
N LEU A 113 -5.00 -7.03 -2.38
CA LEU A 113 -5.12 -7.87 -1.19
C LEU A 113 -5.95 -9.12 -1.51
N ILE A 114 -7.11 -8.91 -2.13
CA ILE A 114 -7.99 -10.00 -2.56
C ILE A 114 -9.00 -9.51 -3.60
N LYS A 115 -9.24 -10.32 -4.61
CA LYS A 115 -10.34 -10.16 -5.57
C LYS A 115 -11.16 -11.43 -5.57
N ARG A 116 -12.47 -11.30 -5.66
CA ARG A 116 -13.41 -12.41 -5.83
C ARG A 116 -14.28 -12.19 -7.05
N GLU A 117 -14.35 -13.20 -7.92
CA GLU A 117 -15.25 -13.30 -9.07
C GLU A 117 -15.92 -14.67 -9.10
N GLY A 118 -17.18 -14.74 -8.71
CA GLY A 118 -17.89 -15.98 -8.52
C GLY A 118 -17.28 -16.84 -7.40
N SER A 119 -16.78 -18.02 -7.72
CA SER A 119 -16.03 -18.88 -6.79
C SER A 119 -14.51 -18.69 -6.87
N THR A 120 -14.03 -17.93 -7.84
CA THR A 120 -12.60 -17.68 -8.00
C THR A 120 -12.15 -16.53 -7.11
N VAL A 121 -11.05 -16.74 -6.41
CA VAL A 121 -10.36 -15.69 -5.67
C VAL A 121 -8.94 -15.54 -6.19
N SER A 122 -8.45 -14.30 -6.17
CA SER A 122 -7.07 -14.02 -6.52
C SER A 122 -6.49 -12.95 -5.62
N ALA A 123 -5.20 -13.06 -5.32
CA ALA A 123 -4.41 -12.07 -4.60
C ALA A 123 -3.10 -11.81 -5.33
N TYR A 124 -2.56 -10.61 -5.17
CA TYR A 124 -1.32 -10.23 -5.81
C TYR A 124 -0.43 -9.46 -4.82
N PRO A 125 0.10 -10.17 -3.81
CA PRO A 125 0.96 -9.57 -2.80
C PRO A 125 2.26 -9.05 -3.38
N LEU A 126 2.70 -7.91 -2.88
CA LEU A 126 3.96 -7.28 -3.23
C LEU A 126 4.83 -7.13 -1.96
N ALA A 127 6.01 -7.71 -1.96
CA ALA A 127 7.02 -7.48 -0.94
C ALA A 127 8.41 -7.70 -1.52
N GLY A 128 9.40 -6.97 -1.01
CA GLY A 128 10.69 -6.82 -1.68
C GLY A 128 10.59 -5.83 -2.83
N SER A 129 11.39 -4.76 -2.77
CA SER A 129 11.32 -3.70 -3.76
C SER A 129 12.65 -2.97 -3.97
N ALA A 130 12.82 -2.40 -5.17
CA ALA A 130 13.97 -1.58 -5.52
C ALA A 130 13.54 -0.35 -6.32
N GLY A 131 14.15 0.80 -6.01
CA GLY A 131 13.89 2.05 -6.74
C GLY A 131 14.33 1.95 -8.20
N ARG A 132 13.52 2.48 -9.09
CA ARG A 132 13.82 2.57 -10.51
C ARG A 132 14.70 3.80 -10.82
N VAL A 133 15.45 3.72 -11.90
CA VAL A 133 16.31 4.79 -12.40
C VAL A 133 16.01 5.09 -13.88
N GLU A 134 16.43 6.25 -14.37
CA GLU A 134 16.15 6.69 -15.74
C GLU A 134 16.96 5.89 -16.77
N ASP A 135 18.21 5.52 -16.45
CA ASP A 135 19.04 4.71 -17.32
C ASP A 135 18.44 3.30 -17.44
N ARG A 136 18.04 2.93 -18.66
CA ARG A 136 17.31 1.70 -18.94
C ARG A 136 18.11 0.44 -18.63
N ASP A 137 19.40 0.46 -18.89
CA ASP A 137 20.23 -0.75 -18.70
C ASP A 137 20.50 -0.94 -17.22
N VAL A 138 20.76 0.13 -16.48
CA VAL A 138 20.88 0.13 -15.02
C VAL A 138 19.56 -0.28 -14.37
N ASP A 139 18.42 0.25 -14.84
CA ASP A 139 17.09 -0.08 -14.32
C ASP A 139 16.77 -1.57 -14.49
N CYS A 140 17.05 -2.14 -15.67
CA CYS A 140 16.91 -3.57 -15.92
C CYS A 140 17.82 -4.40 -15.01
N PHE A 141 19.06 -3.98 -14.81
CA PHE A 141 20.00 -4.65 -13.91
C PHE A 141 19.48 -4.64 -12.46
N ILE A 142 18.97 -3.52 -11.97
CA ILE A 142 18.36 -3.40 -10.64
C ILE A 142 17.21 -4.41 -10.48
N GLY A 143 16.29 -4.49 -11.46
CA GLY A 143 15.21 -5.47 -11.44
C GLY A 143 15.71 -6.92 -11.39
N GLN A 144 16.75 -7.25 -12.15
CA GLN A 144 17.35 -8.60 -12.13
C GLN A 144 18.03 -8.92 -10.79
N GLN A 145 18.70 -7.94 -10.18
CA GLN A 145 19.30 -8.10 -8.85
C GLN A 145 18.23 -8.34 -7.77
N LEU A 146 17.10 -7.64 -7.82
CA LEU A 146 15.98 -7.83 -6.90
C LEU A 146 15.46 -9.28 -6.93
N ARG A 147 15.40 -9.89 -8.10
CA ARG A 147 14.94 -11.28 -8.32
C ARG A 147 15.75 -12.34 -7.58
N THR A 148 17.01 -12.05 -7.28
CA THR A 148 17.96 -12.98 -6.66
C THR A 148 18.45 -12.51 -5.28
N ASN A 149 17.93 -11.39 -4.80
CA ASN A 149 18.32 -10.83 -3.50
C ASN A 149 17.69 -11.66 -2.37
N ALA A 150 18.52 -12.30 -1.56
CA ALA A 150 18.05 -13.17 -0.48
C ALA A 150 17.18 -12.43 0.54
N LYS A 151 17.53 -11.19 0.92
CA LYS A 151 16.75 -10.35 1.85
C LYS A 151 15.34 -10.10 1.33
N ASP A 152 15.21 -9.73 0.06
CA ASP A 152 13.91 -9.40 -0.55
C ASP A 152 13.07 -10.65 -0.79
N LEU A 153 13.69 -11.79 -1.12
CA LEU A 153 13.02 -13.08 -1.23
C LEU A 153 12.50 -13.57 0.13
N ASP A 154 13.29 -13.43 1.20
CA ASP A 154 12.88 -13.77 2.56
C ASP A 154 11.68 -12.90 2.98
N GLU A 155 11.78 -11.58 2.76
CA GLU A 155 10.69 -10.63 3.03
C GLU A 155 9.39 -11.01 2.29
N HIS A 156 9.51 -11.37 1.01
CA HIS A 156 8.38 -11.79 0.19
C HIS A 156 7.74 -13.09 0.69
N THR A 157 8.57 -14.04 1.10
CA THR A 157 8.11 -15.34 1.61
C THR A 157 7.19 -15.20 2.82
N PHE A 158 7.45 -14.29 3.74
CA PHE A 158 6.55 -14.04 4.89
C PHE A 158 5.14 -13.63 4.44
N VAL A 159 5.04 -12.80 3.41
CA VAL A 159 3.75 -12.33 2.90
C VAL A 159 3.00 -13.45 2.18
N VAL A 160 3.66 -14.17 1.30
CA VAL A 160 3.05 -15.31 0.56
C VAL A 160 2.57 -16.38 1.53
N ASN A 161 3.41 -16.78 2.50
CA ASN A 161 3.04 -17.79 3.49
C ASN A 161 1.83 -17.37 4.32
N HIS A 162 1.73 -16.11 4.72
CA HIS A 162 0.56 -15.59 5.43
C HIS A 162 -0.72 -15.76 4.60
N LEU A 163 -0.70 -15.32 3.34
CA LEU A 163 -1.86 -15.43 2.46
C LEU A 163 -2.24 -16.89 2.21
N VAL A 164 -1.26 -17.76 1.98
CA VAL A 164 -1.48 -19.20 1.78
C VAL A 164 -2.11 -19.81 3.02
N ASN A 165 -1.58 -19.56 4.22
CA ASN A 165 -2.11 -20.10 5.47
C ASN A 165 -3.56 -19.68 5.73
N VAL A 166 -3.97 -18.49 5.33
CA VAL A 166 -5.34 -18.00 5.47
C VAL A 166 -6.25 -18.54 4.37
N LEU A 167 -5.79 -18.61 3.12
CA LEU A 167 -6.62 -18.99 1.97
C LEU A 167 -6.76 -20.51 1.80
N GLU A 168 -5.74 -21.29 2.13
CA GLU A 168 -5.75 -22.75 1.93
C GLU A 168 -6.95 -23.46 2.58
N PRO A 169 -7.33 -23.21 3.86
CA PRO A 169 -8.51 -23.80 4.46
C PRO A 169 -9.82 -23.32 3.83
N LEU A 170 -9.85 -22.13 3.22
CA LEU A 170 -11.03 -21.54 2.60
C LEU A 170 -11.24 -22.00 1.15
N CYS A 171 -10.19 -22.52 0.49
CA CYS A 171 -10.22 -22.91 -0.91
C CYS A 171 -10.23 -24.42 -1.09
N SER A 172 -10.93 -24.90 -2.12
CA SER A 172 -10.87 -26.29 -2.58
C SER A 172 -9.63 -26.58 -3.43
N SER A 173 -9.11 -25.55 -4.07
CA SER A 173 -7.83 -25.55 -4.77
C SER A 173 -7.16 -24.19 -4.57
N LEU A 174 -5.84 -24.17 -4.44
CA LEU A 174 -5.04 -22.97 -4.34
C LEU A 174 -3.79 -23.16 -5.20
N GLU A 175 -3.57 -22.25 -6.14
CA GLU A 175 -2.42 -22.22 -7.03
C GLU A 175 -1.49 -21.09 -6.60
N VAL A 176 -0.26 -21.43 -6.26
CA VAL A 176 0.78 -20.51 -5.80
C VAL A 176 2.08 -20.81 -6.54
N PRO A 177 2.60 -19.90 -7.36
CA PRO A 177 3.88 -20.09 -8.01
C PRO A 177 5.03 -20.28 -7.02
N ASN A 178 5.95 -21.18 -7.32
CA ASN A 178 7.12 -21.46 -6.47
C ASN A 178 8.12 -20.30 -6.39
N HIS A 179 8.07 -19.38 -7.36
CA HIS A 179 8.96 -18.23 -7.42
C HIS A 179 8.18 -16.96 -7.75
N PRO A 180 8.52 -15.83 -7.12
CA PRO A 180 7.91 -14.56 -7.47
C PRO A 180 8.31 -14.12 -8.88
N GLU A 181 7.44 -13.35 -9.50
CA GLU A 181 7.73 -12.62 -10.72
C GLU A 181 8.14 -11.18 -10.42
N LEU A 182 8.76 -10.51 -11.40
CA LEU A 182 9.04 -9.09 -11.35
C LEU A 182 7.85 -8.31 -11.91
N THR A 183 7.36 -7.36 -11.12
CA THR A 183 6.45 -6.32 -11.59
C THR A 183 7.01 -4.94 -11.29
N ARG A 184 6.40 -3.89 -11.84
CA ARG A 184 6.90 -2.54 -11.65
C ARG A 184 5.80 -1.49 -11.65
N THR A 185 6.01 -0.47 -10.87
CA THR A 185 5.35 0.84 -11.00
C THR A 185 6.27 1.81 -11.76
N ASN A 186 5.90 3.08 -11.84
CA ASN A 186 6.79 4.08 -12.44
C ASN A 186 8.07 4.29 -11.62
N GLU A 187 8.00 4.14 -10.30
CA GLU A 187 9.08 4.45 -9.36
C GLU A 187 9.80 3.24 -8.80
N MET A 188 9.17 2.06 -8.82
CA MET A 188 9.66 0.87 -8.10
C MET A 188 9.56 -0.40 -8.94
N TRP A 189 10.56 -1.27 -8.80
CA TRP A 189 10.45 -2.71 -9.04
C TRP A 189 9.91 -3.40 -7.80
N HIS A 190 9.13 -4.48 -7.99
CA HIS A 190 8.60 -5.32 -6.92
C HIS A 190 8.71 -6.79 -7.27
N LEU A 191 8.89 -7.63 -6.25
CA LEU A 191 8.57 -9.04 -6.33
C LEU A 191 7.06 -9.21 -6.09
N ALA A 192 6.43 -10.05 -6.89
CA ALA A 192 4.99 -10.33 -6.85
C ALA A 192 4.73 -11.82 -6.99
N THR A 193 3.68 -12.33 -6.36
CA THR A 193 3.23 -13.71 -6.53
C THR A 193 1.73 -13.74 -6.85
N PRO A 194 1.32 -14.10 -8.08
CA PRO A 194 -0.10 -14.27 -8.40
C PRO A 194 -0.64 -15.53 -7.71
N ILE A 195 -1.50 -15.35 -6.71
CA ILE A 195 -2.19 -16.44 -6.00
C ILE A 195 -3.60 -16.54 -6.54
N THR A 196 -4.04 -17.73 -6.92
CA THR A 196 -5.41 -17.98 -7.41
C THR A 196 -5.99 -19.20 -6.73
N GLY A 197 -7.26 -19.12 -6.31
CA GLY A 197 -7.94 -20.22 -5.65
C GLY A 197 -9.41 -20.33 -5.99
N THR A 198 -10.02 -21.46 -5.62
CA THR A 198 -11.46 -21.69 -5.75
C THR A 198 -12.05 -21.84 -4.35
N LEU A 199 -12.96 -20.96 -3.95
CA LEU A 199 -13.62 -20.99 -2.65
C LEU A 199 -14.45 -22.26 -2.45
N ARG A 200 -14.40 -22.82 -1.24
CA ARG A 200 -15.30 -23.90 -0.78
C ARG A 200 -16.69 -23.34 -0.50
N ASP A 201 -16.76 -22.25 0.27
CA ASP A 201 -18.00 -21.54 0.54
C ASP A 201 -18.21 -20.38 -0.45
N LYS A 202 -19.20 -20.58 -1.32
CA LYS A 202 -19.56 -19.61 -2.34
C LYS A 202 -20.29 -18.37 -1.78
N ASN A 203 -20.62 -18.34 -0.51
CA ASN A 203 -21.27 -17.19 0.13
C ASN A 203 -20.27 -16.23 0.78
N MET A 204 -19.00 -16.66 0.99
CA MET A 204 -17.97 -15.80 1.58
C MET A 204 -17.63 -14.64 0.64
N SER A 205 -17.92 -13.42 1.06
CA SER A 205 -17.74 -12.20 0.27
C SER A 205 -16.27 -11.76 0.16
N ALA A 206 -15.98 -10.91 -0.82
CA ALA A 206 -14.67 -10.26 -0.93
C ALA A 206 -14.31 -9.45 0.33
N LEU A 207 -15.31 -8.85 1.00
CA LEU A 207 -15.12 -8.13 2.26
C LEU A 207 -14.68 -9.07 3.38
N GLU A 208 -15.36 -10.19 3.56
CA GLU A 208 -14.99 -11.18 4.58
C GLU A 208 -13.60 -11.76 4.35
N LEU A 209 -13.25 -12.03 3.08
CA LEU A 209 -11.89 -12.44 2.70
C LEU A 209 -10.86 -11.37 3.05
N ALA A 210 -11.12 -10.11 2.72
CA ALA A 210 -10.22 -9.01 3.05
C ALA A 210 -10.03 -8.87 4.57
N LEU A 211 -11.08 -9.01 5.37
CA LEU A 211 -11.02 -8.96 6.84
C LEU A 211 -10.24 -10.15 7.44
N ASN A 212 -10.28 -11.32 6.81
CA ASN A 212 -9.49 -12.48 7.25
C ASN A 212 -8.00 -12.33 6.89
N LEU A 213 -7.68 -11.69 5.77
CA LEU A 213 -6.31 -11.54 5.30
C LEU A 213 -5.57 -10.36 5.93
N HIS A 214 -6.30 -9.29 6.24
CA HIS A 214 -5.70 -8.05 6.76
C HIS A 214 -5.57 -8.09 8.29
N PRO A 215 -4.43 -7.56 8.85
CA PRO A 215 -3.27 -7.03 8.15
C PRO A 215 -2.31 -8.13 7.66
N THR A 216 -1.65 -7.88 6.53
CA THR A 216 -0.63 -8.79 6.02
C THR A 216 0.77 -8.41 6.53
N PRO A 217 1.76 -9.32 6.47
CA PRO A 217 3.15 -8.98 6.75
C PRO A 217 3.77 -7.95 5.79
N ALA A 218 3.09 -7.62 4.68
CA ALA A 218 3.52 -6.54 3.77
C ALA A 218 3.32 -5.14 4.37
N VAL A 219 2.44 -4.99 5.36
CA VAL A 219 2.14 -3.71 6.01
C VAL A 219 2.25 -3.73 7.53
N CYS A 220 2.37 -4.91 8.13
CA CYS A 220 2.51 -5.08 9.58
C CYS A 220 3.81 -5.80 9.93
N GLY A 221 3.83 -7.14 9.96
CA GLY A 221 5.01 -7.95 10.24
C GLY A 221 4.68 -9.39 10.65
N THR A 222 5.69 -10.08 11.12
CA THR A 222 5.59 -11.50 11.53
C THR A 222 6.44 -11.74 12.78
N PRO A 223 5.92 -12.41 13.85
CA PRO A 223 4.52 -12.73 14.08
C PRO A 223 3.65 -11.47 14.23
N LEU A 224 2.38 -11.54 13.79
CA LEU A 224 1.50 -10.39 13.67
C LEU A 224 1.40 -9.57 14.96
N HIS A 225 1.00 -10.18 16.10
CA HIS A 225 0.82 -9.47 17.36
C HIS A 225 2.10 -8.80 17.87
N ALA A 226 3.26 -9.46 17.74
CA ALA A 226 4.53 -8.86 18.14
C ALA A 226 4.89 -7.63 17.30
N ALA A 227 4.55 -7.66 16.01
CA ALA A 227 4.74 -6.53 15.11
C ALA A 227 3.76 -5.38 15.43
N GLU A 228 2.48 -5.67 15.66
CA GLU A 228 1.45 -4.69 16.04
C GLU A 228 1.81 -3.95 17.32
N ASP A 229 2.23 -4.68 18.36
CA ASP A 229 2.65 -4.12 19.66
C ASP A 229 3.83 -3.15 19.47
N LEU A 230 4.84 -3.57 18.70
CA LEU A 230 6.00 -2.73 18.46
C LEU A 230 5.63 -1.50 17.62
N ILE A 231 4.89 -1.64 16.52
CA ILE A 231 4.41 -0.52 15.70
C ILE A 231 3.66 0.49 16.56
N SER A 232 2.71 0.03 17.36
CA SER A 232 1.89 0.89 18.23
C SER A 232 2.71 1.63 19.28
N SER A 233 3.86 1.09 19.67
CA SER A 233 4.74 1.71 20.67
C SER A 233 5.71 2.76 20.09
N VAL A 234 6.03 2.67 18.78
CA VAL A 234 7.08 3.50 18.16
C VAL A 234 6.58 4.46 17.08
N GLU A 235 5.35 4.25 16.57
CA GLU A 235 4.76 5.11 15.54
C GLU A 235 3.60 5.93 16.06
N THR A 236 3.33 7.04 15.38
CA THR A 236 2.05 7.74 15.49
C THR A 236 0.97 6.96 14.75
N ASP A 237 -0.30 7.24 15.09
CA ASP A 237 -1.46 6.59 14.45
C ASP A 237 -1.42 6.73 12.92
N ARG A 238 -1.43 5.60 12.24
CA ARG A 238 -1.44 5.49 10.77
C ARG A 238 -2.77 5.92 10.15
N GLY A 239 -3.83 6.04 10.93
CA GLY A 239 -5.17 6.29 10.42
C GLY A 239 -5.62 5.18 9.45
N PHE A 240 -5.98 5.56 8.24
CA PHE A 240 -6.39 4.62 7.19
C PHE A 240 -5.24 4.13 6.30
N TYR A 241 -4.02 4.68 6.45
CA TYR A 241 -2.85 4.16 5.76
C TYR A 241 -2.57 2.73 6.18
N SER A 242 -2.17 1.89 5.24
CA SER A 242 -1.96 0.45 5.38
C SER A 242 -3.20 -0.39 5.71
N GLY A 243 -4.38 0.21 5.70
CA GLY A 243 -5.66 -0.51 5.77
C GLY A 243 -6.03 -1.21 4.46
N ALA A 244 -7.28 -1.60 4.32
CA ALA A 244 -7.83 -2.15 3.09
C ALA A 244 -8.86 -1.18 2.49
N VAL A 245 -8.82 -0.98 1.17
CA VAL A 245 -9.75 -0.16 0.42
C VAL A 245 -10.28 -0.96 -0.76
N GLY A 246 -11.58 -0.90 -1.01
CA GLY A 246 -12.18 -1.67 -2.09
C GLY A 246 -13.69 -1.58 -2.12
N TRP A 247 -14.30 -2.51 -2.82
CA TRP A 247 -15.74 -2.60 -3.02
C TRP A 247 -16.19 -4.06 -3.01
N CYS A 248 -17.46 -4.25 -2.69
CA CYS A 248 -18.11 -5.56 -2.69
C CYS A 248 -19.55 -5.39 -3.15
N THR A 249 -19.99 -6.24 -4.06
CA THR A 249 -21.38 -6.30 -4.52
C THR A 249 -22.23 -7.21 -3.64
N SER A 250 -23.56 -7.14 -3.79
CA SER A 250 -24.50 -7.91 -2.98
C SER A 250 -24.41 -9.44 -3.18
N ASP A 251 -23.84 -9.89 -4.30
CA ASP A 251 -23.54 -11.30 -4.58
C ASP A 251 -22.16 -11.74 -4.04
N GLY A 252 -21.46 -10.84 -3.34
CA GLY A 252 -20.18 -11.08 -2.68
C GLY A 252 -18.96 -10.91 -3.58
N ASN A 253 -19.12 -10.63 -4.89
CA ASN A 253 -18.00 -10.29 -5.75
C ASN A 253 -17.38 -8.95 -5.32
N GLY A 254 -16.10 -8.74 -5.59
CA GLY A 254 -15.45 -7.50 -5.22
C GLY A 254 -13.94 -7.58 -5.27
N GLU A 255 -13.32 -6.45 -4.98
CA GLU A 255 -11.88 -6.31 -4.96
C GLU A 255 -11.47 -5.36 -3.84
N TYR A 256 -10.47 -5.77 -3.07
CA TYR A 256 -9.85 -4.97 -2.02
C TYR A 256 -8.35 -4.88 -2.27
N MET A 257 -7.83 -3.67 -2.17
CA MET A 257 -6.41 -3.35 -2.25
C MET A 257 -5.89 -2.92 -0.88
N VAL A 258 -4.60 -3.05 -0.66
CA VAL A 258 -3.93 -2.47 0.50
C VAL A 258 -3.87 -0.95 0.32
N ALA A 259 -4.29 -0.16 1.33
CA ALA A 259 -4.32 1.30 1.26
C ALA A 259 -2.91 1.89 1.44
N ILE A 260 -2.09 1.79 0.41
CA ILE A 260 -0.73 2.33 0.31
C ILE A 260 -0.62 3.29 -0.88
N ARG A 261 0.51 3.99 -0.99
CA ARG A 261 0.72 5.01 -2.04
C ARG A 261 -0.42 6.04 -2.04
N CYS A 262 -0.79 6.46 -0.83
CA CYS A 262 -1.95 7.31 -0.58
C CYS A 262 -1.60 8.51 0.30
N ALA A 263 -2.51 9.47 0.30
CA ALA A 263 -2.48 10.63 1.18
C ALA A 263 -3.87 10.92 1.74
N GLU A 264 -3.93 11.36 2.98
CA GLU A 264 -5.11 11.93 3.60
C GLU A 264 -5.11 13.43 3.36
N ILE A 265 -6.09 13.92 2.63
CA ILE A 265 -6.31 15.34 2.36
C ILE A 265 -7.18 15.90 3.47
N ALA A 266 -6.74 16.99 4.11
CA ALA A 266 -7.49 17.65 5.16
C ALA A 266 -8.79 18.26 4.65
N ALA A 267 -9.75 18.45 5.54
CA ALA A 267 -10.98 19.19 5.24
C ALA A 267 -10.65 20.55 4.62
N GLY A 268 -11.32 20.85 3.50
CA GLY A 268 -11.07 22.09 2.75
C GLY A 268 -9.81 22.08 1.88
N GLY A 269 -9.04 20.98 1.82
CA GLY A 269 -7.97 20.79 0.84
C GLY A 269 -6.68 21.60 1.06
N ALA A 270 -6.50 22.24 2.23
CA ALA A 270 -5.34 23.09 2.50
C ALA A 270 -4.06 22.33 2.81
N SER A 271 -4.16 21.07 3.25
CA SER A 271 -3.00 20.24 3.59
C SER A 271 -3.26 18.77 3.33
N ALA A 272 -2.18 17.99 3.30
CA ALA A 272 -2.22 16.55 3.21
C ALA A 272 -1.15 15.91 4.10
N ARG A 273 -1.38 14.65 4.47
CA ARG A 273 -0.37 13.76 5.03
C ARG A 273 -0.24 12.53 4.14
N ALA A 274 0.96 12.21 3.71
CA ALA A 274 1.27 11.02 2.93
C ALA A 274 2.22 10.11 3.70
N TRP A 275 2.15 8.79 3.43
CA TRP A 275 2.94 7.79 4.14
C TRP A 275 3.69 6.87 3.19
N ALA A 276 4.79 6.32 3.69
CA ALA A 276 5.43 5.14 3.12
C ALA A 276 6.04 4.27 4.23
N GLY A 277 5.98 2.95 4.04
CA GLY A 277 6.59 1.97 4.91
C GLY A 277 7.58 1.08 4.19
N GLY A 278 8.57 0.59 4.92
CA GLY A 278 9.57 -0.38 4.49
C GLY A 278 9.56 -1.63 5.36
N GLY A 279 9.70 -2.81 4.75
CA GLY A 279 9.79 -4.08 5.44
C GLY A 279 11.20 -4.31 5.98
N ILE A 280 11.32 -4.49 7.29
CA ILE A 280 12.57 -4.67 8.00
C ILE A 280 12.69 -6.12 8.44
N VAL A 281 13.79 -6.76 8.10
CA VAL A 281 14.20 -8.09 8.52
C VAL A 281 15.59 -8.05 9.15
N ALA A 282 16.08 -9.15 9.72
CA ALA A 282 17.36 -9.20 10.41
C ALA A 282 18.57 -8.75 9.57
N SER A 283 18.49 -8.90 8.25
CA SER A 283 19.53 -8.54 7.28
C SER A 283 19.35 -7.15 6.65
N SER A 284 18.34 -6.38 7.05
CA SER A 284 18.08 -5.02 6.57
C SER A 284 19.19 -4.04 6.97
N SER A 285 19.26 -2.89 6.28
CA SER A 285 20.22 -1.82 6.49
C SER A 285 19.47 -0.49 6.52
N ALA A 286 19.65 0.30 7.57
CA ALA A 286 18.83 1.48 7.86
C ALA A 286 18.84 2.52 6.73
N ASP A 287 20.00 2.75 6.12
CA ASP A 287 20.18 3.67 5.00
C ASP A 287 19.41 3.21 3.75
N LYS A 288 19.42 1.91 3.46
CA LYS A 288 18.69 1.33 2.32
C LYS A 288 17.17 1.39 2.53
N GLU A 289 16.70 1.07 3.74
CA GLU A 289 15.26 1.14 4.06
C GLU A 289 14.74 2.60 4.04
N LEU A 290 15.55 3.57 4.49
CA LEU A 290 15.22 4.99 4.35
C LEU A 290 15.14 5.40 2.87
N ALA A 291 16.09 4.96 2.04
CA ALA A 291 16.08 5.22 0.59
C ALA A 291 14.84 4.59 -0.08
N GLU A 292 14.46 3.38 0.32
CA GLU A 292 13.28 2.68 -0.18
C GLU A 292 11.98 3.43 0.16
N THR A 293 11.79 3.84 1.41
CA THR A 293 10.60 4.62 1.80
C THR A 293 10.57 5.98 1.10
N THR A 294 11.73 6.60 0.84
CA THR A 294 11.83 7.83 0.04
C THR A 294 11.37 7.60 -1.40
N ALA A 295 11.81 6.50 -2.02
CA ALA A 295 11.37 6.15 -3.37
C ALA A 295 9.86 5.83 -3.43
N LYS A 296 9.33 5.14 -2.44
CA LYS A 296 7.89 4.84 -2.33
C LYS A 296 7.04 6.10 -2.18
N LEU A 297 7.51 7.13 -1.47
CA LEU A 297 6.84 8.42 -1.35
C LEU A 297 6.73 9.16 -2.69
N ARG A 298 7.67 8.97 -3.63
CA ARG A 298 7.68 9.71 -4.91
C ARG A 298 6.36 9.57 -5.69
N THR A 299 5.72 8.40 -5.66
CA THR A 299 4.45 8.18 -6.36
C THR A 299 3.40 9.20 -5.93
N ILE A 300 3.14 9.26 -4.62
CA ILE A 300 2.11 10.16 -4.09
C ILE A 300 2.57 11.62 -4.14
N MET A 301 3.85 11.90 -3.85
CA MET A 301 4.42 13.24 -3.86
C MET A 301 4.28 13.90 -5.24
N ARG A 302 4.56 13.15 -6.31
CA ARG A 302 4.40 13.64 -7.68
C ARG A 302 2.96 14.03 -8.01
N ALA A 303 1.99 13.21 -7.58
CA ALA A 303 0.58 13.53 -7.76
C ALA A 303 0.15 14.77 -6.96
N LEU A 304 0.77 14.99 -5.80
CA LEU A 304 0.57 16.16 -4.94
C LEU A 304 1.32 17.43 -5.43
N GLY A 305 2.03 17.36 -6.56
CA GLY A 305 2.74 18.51 -7.16
C GLY A 305 4.15 18.75 -6.62
N LEU A 306 4.73 17.77 -5.93
CA LEU A 306 6.11 17.79 -5.42
C LEU A 306 7.01 16.92 -6.31
N GLN A 307 8.24 17.37 -6.57
CA GLN A 307 9.25 16.67 -7.37
C GLN A 307 10.22 15.89 -6.48
#